data_d6a34c02fa637b1055177d5158873fb6
#
_entry.id   d6a34c02fa637b1055177d5158873fb6
#
_cell.length_a   1.000
_cell.length_b   1.000
_cell.length_c   1.000
_cell.angle_alpha   90.00
_cell.angle_beta   90.00
_cell.angle_gamma   90.00
#
_symmetry.space_group_name_H-M   'P 1'
#
loop_
_entity.id
_entity.type
_entity.pdbx_description
1 polymer ?
#
loop_
_entity_poly.entity_id
_entity_poly.type
_entity_poly.pdbx_seq_one_letter_code
_entity_poly.pdbx_strand_id
1 'polypeptide(L)'
;MAYEYVIYEKRGRIATITMNRPQVMNSVHPPATAELSAIWDDAVTDDNVWVVILTGAGDKAFSAGNDLKYTAQKGMPSGPRPKGGFGGLTDRTDVWKPLIAAVNGFALGGGFEMALACDIIIAAEHARFGLPEPRVGLAALAGGVHRLPRQIPLKVAMGYMLTGKHMTAQEAQRLGIVNEVVPLKDLILTAERWASEILECAPLSVRATKQAAMMGLGLPLELALSRSYSATQDMMYSEDVKEGPKAFAEKRKPNWKGK
;
A
#
# COMPACT_ATOMS: atom_id res chain seq x y z
N MET A 1 -5.67 18.35 12.25
CA MET A 1 -6.68 17.70 13.13
C MET A 1 -5.98 16.54 13.83
N ALA A 2 -6.31 16.28 15.10
CA ALA A 2 -5.83 15.08 15.77
C ALA A 2 -6.75 13.91 15.37
N TYR A 3 -6.18 12.82 14.88
CA TYR A 3 -6.89 11.59 14.60
C TYR A 3 -6.90 10.71 15.87
N GLU A 4 -7.95 9.93 16.09
CA GLU A 4 -8.10 9.08 17.27
C GLU A 4 -7.52 7.67 17.02
N TYR A 5 -7.72 7.16 15.80
CA TYR A 5 -7.41 5.76 15.43
C TYR A 5 -6.19 5.61 14.54
N VAL A 6 -5.61 6.72 14.08
CA VAL A 6 -4.49 6.72 13.15
C VAL A 6 -3.48 7.78 13.57
N ILE A 7 -2.20 7.43 13.54
CA ILE A 7 -1.10 8.39 13.65
C ILE A 7 -0.65 8.73 12.23
N TYR A 8 -0.58 10.03 11.91
CA TYR A 8 -0.16 10.51 10.62
C TYR A 8 0.98 11.52 10.76
N GLU A 9 2.14 11.16 10.23
CA GLU A 9 3.35 11.98 10.34
C GLU A 9 3.94 12.23 8.94
N LYS A 10 4.46 13.44 8.74
CA LYS A 10 5.20 13.82 7.53
C LYS A 10 6.62 14.22 7.92
N ARG A 11 7.62 13.56 7.35
CA ARG A 11 9.04 13.86 7.56
C ARG A 11 9.73 13.99 6.21
N GLY A 12 10.15 15.21 5.87
CA GLY A 12 10.67 15.50 4.53
C GLY A 12 9.65 15.18 3.45
N ARG A 13 9.96 14.27 2.55
CA ARG A 13 9.11 13.83 1.44
C ARG A 13 8.34 12.52 1.73
N ILE A 14 8.47 11.98 2.93
CA ILE A 14 7.84 10.73 3.34
C ILE A 14 6.67 11.04 4.27
N ALA A 15 5.51 10.44 3.99
CA ALA A 15 4.39 10.38 4.91
C ALA A 15 4.30 8.97 5.52
N THR A 16 4.12 8.88 6.84
CA THR A 16 3.91 7.62 7.55
C THR A 16 2.51 7.60 8.14
N ILE A 17 1.75 6.56 7.80
CA ILE A 17 0.40 6.30 8.29
C ILE A 17 0.47 5.08 9.19
N THR A 18 0.17 5.24 10.48
CA THR A 18 0.19 4.15 11.45
C THR A 18 -1.23 3.88 11.97
N MET A 19 -1.78 2.71 11.65
CA MET A 19 -3.04 2.26 12.26
C MET A 19 -2.82 2.06 13.76
N ASN A 20 -3.56 2.78 14.61
CA ASN A 20 -3.26 2.89 16.04
C ASN A 20 -4.40 2.37 16.92
N ARG A 21 -4.71 1.09 16.78
CA ARG A 21 -5.61 0.34 17.66
C ARG A 21 -4.99 -1.00 18.09
N PRO A 22 -3.76 -1.00 18.68
CA PRO A 22 -3.01 -2.24 18.96
C PRO A 22 -3.77 -3.20 19.90
N GLN A 23 -4.62 -2.69 20.81
CA GLN A 23 -5.45 -3.48 21.73
C GLN A 23 -6.47 -4.39 21.02
N VAL A 24 -6.80 -4.09 19.77
CA VAL A 24 -7.68 -4.90 18.92
C VAL A 24 -6.98 -5.30 17.62
N MET A 25 -5.65 -5.51 17.67
CA MET A 25 -4.84 -5.96 16.54
C MET A 25 -4.92 -5.02 15.33
N ASN A 26 -5.04 -3.73 15.56
CA ASN A 26 -5.21 -2.69 14.53
C ASN A 26 -6.36 -3.00 13.55
N SER A 27 -7.43 -3.65 14.04
CA SER A 27 -8.64 -3.88 13.24
C SER A 27 -9.31 -2.56 12.91
N VAL A 28 -9.85 -2.49 11.69
CA VAL A 28 -10.42 -1.26 11.13
C VAL A 28 -11.94 -1.31 11.21
N HIS A 29 -12.52 -0.30 11.84
CA HIS A 29 -13.97 -0.06 11.94
C HIS A 29 -14.34 1.20 11.16
N PRO A 30 -15.63 1.50 10.89
CA PRO A 30 -16.03 2.64 10.08
C PRO A 30 -15.41 3.99 10.49
N PRO A 31 -15.33 4.37 11.78
CA PRO A 31 -14.63 5.60 12.17
C PRO A 31 -13.15 5.64 11.75
N ALA A 32 -12.41 4.53 11.96
CA ALA A 32 -11.01 4.44 11.52
C ALA A 32 -10.88 4.50 9.98
N THR A 33 -11.85 3.92 9.24
CA THR A 33 -11.89 4.05 7.78
C THR A 33 -12.08 5.50 7.35
N ALA A 34 -12.93 6.27 8.05
CA ALA A 34 -13.15 7.67 7.75
C ALA A 34 -11.87 8.50 7.95
N GLU A 35 -11.15 8.28 9.05
CA GLU A 35 -9.84 8.92 9.28
C GLU A 35 -8.81 8.55 8.22
N LEU A 36 -8.67 7.25 7.94
CA LEU A 36 -7.77 6.76 6.90
C LEU A 36 -8.11 7.38 5.53
N SER A 37 -9.40 7.46 5.17
CA SER A 37 -9.81 8.06 3.90
C SER A 37 -9.38 9.52 3.77
N ALA A 38 -9.55 10.32 4.85
CA ALA A 38 -9.12 11.72 4.89
C ALA A 38 -7.59 11.85 4.80
N ILE A 39 -6.86 10.96 5.49
CA ILE A 39 -5.40 10.92 5.46
C ILE A 39 -4.89 10.54 4.08
N TRP A 40 -5.49 9.56 3.41
CA TRP A 40 -5.14 9.20 2.05
C TRP A 40 -5.39 10.34 1.07
N ASP A 41 -6.49 11.09 1.22
CA ASP A 41 -6.77 12.26 0.38
C ASP A 41 -5.68 13.32 0.56
N ASP A 42 -5.28 13.63 1.80
CA ASP A 42 -4.19 14.55 2.08
C ASP A 42 -2.85 14.04 1.52
N ALA A 43 -2.49 12.79 1.81
CA ALA A 43 -1.22 12.23 1.35
C ALA A 43 -1.10 12.18 -0.19
N VAL A 44 -2.20 11.95 -0.90
CA VAL A 44 -2.23 11.92 -2.37
C VAL A 44 -2.12 13.30 -2.98
N THR A 45 -2.77 14.32 -2.37
CA THR A 45 -2.83 15.68 -2.92
C THR A 45 -1.69 16.58 -2.47
N ASP A 46 -1.01 16.30 -1.35
CA ASP A 46 0.12 17.11 -0.88
C ASP A 46 1.36 16.90 -1.74
N ASP A 47 1.75 17.91 -2.52
CA ASP A 47 2.93 17.86 -3.40
C ASP A 47 4.25 17.69 -2.65
N ASN A 48 4.27 17.94 -1.34
CA ASN A 48 5.43 17.68 -0.50
C ASN A 48 5.60 16.20 -0.15
N VAL A 49 4.56 15.39 -0.25
CA VAL A 49 4.61 13.94 -0.02
C VAL A 49 4.92 13.24 -1.34
N TRP A 50 6.03 12.49 -1.39
CA TRP A 50 6.45 11.73 -2.57
C TRP A 50 6.31 10.22 -2.37
N VAL A 51 6.49 9.73 -1.14
CA VAL A 51 6.35 8.31 -0.77
C VAL A 51 5.48 8.20 0.48
N VAL A 52 4.68 7.14 0.56
CA VAL A 52 3.84 6.85 1.73
C VAL A 52 4.22 5.49 2.31
N ILE A 53 4.45 5.43 3.62
CA ILE A 53 4.63 4.19 4.39
C ILE A 53 3.36 3.94 5.20
N LEU A 54 2.79 2.74 5.10
CA LEU A 54 1.66 2.27 5.90
C LEU A 54 2.13 1.18 6.86
N THR A 55 1.81 1.31 8.15
CA THR A 55 2.15 0.32 9.16
C THR A 55 1.09 0.21 10.26
N GLY A 56 1.27 -0.70 11.20
CA GLY A 56 0.43 -0.84 12.40
C GLY A 56 1.20 -0.50 13.68
N ALA A 57 0.53 0.06 14.67
CA ALA A 57 1.11 0.28 16.00
C ALA A 57 1.36 -1.04 16.73
N GLY A 58 2.45 -1.10 17.52
CA GLY A 58 2.83 -2.26 18.31
C GLY A 58 3.57 -3.33 17.50
N ASP A 59 3.66 -4.52 18.08
CA ASP A 59 4.48 -5.62 17.58
C ASP A 59 3.67 -6.85 17.10
N LYS A 60 2.35 -6.85 17.30
CA LYS A 60 1.51 -8.03 17.07
C LYS A 60 0.86 -8.05 15.70
N ALA A 61 0.42 -6.90 15.20
CA ALA A 61 -0.34 -6.85 13.96
C ALA A 61 -0.11 -5.56 13.18
N PHE A 62 0.00 -5.71 11.89
CA PHE A 62 -0.23 -4.65 10.92
C PHE A 62 -1.72 -4.26 10.96
N SER A 63 -2.59 -5.21 10.66
CA SER A 63 -4.04 -5.11 10.86
C SER A 63 -4.69 -6.50 10.76
N ALA A 64 -5.60 -6.81 11.68
CA ALA A 64 -6.43 -8.01 11.61
C ALA A 64 -7.64 -7.85 10.66
N GLY A 65 -7.73 -6.74 9.92
CA GLY A 65 -8.81 -6.47 8.98
C GLY A 65 -10.03 -5.84 9.64
N ASN A 66 -11.24 -6.24 9.20
CA ASN A 66 -12.47 -5.69 9.71
C ASN A 66 -12.66 -5.99 11.21
N ASP A 67 -13.12 -4.99 11.97
CA ASP A 67 -13.48 -5.15 13.38
C ASP A 67 -14.80 -5.93 13.50
N LEU A 68 -14.68 -7.26 13.55
CA LEU A 68 -15.84 -8.16 13.63
C LEU A 68 -16.65 -7.98 14.92
N LYS A 69 -16.02 -7.56 16.02
CA LYS A 69 -16.74 -7.25 17.27
C LYS A 69 -17.61 -6.03 17.10
N TYR A 70 -17.08 -4.97 16.49
CA TYR A 70 -17.86 -3.80 16.14
C TYR A 70 -19.02 -4.16 15.19
N THR A 71 -18.73 -4.94 14.16
CA THR A 71 -19.74 -5.39 13.19
C THR A 71 -20.84 -6.24 13.86
N ALA A 72 -20.50 -7.14 14.78
CA ALA A 72 -21.49 -7.94 15.52
C ALA A 72 -22.40 -7.08 16.40
N GLN A 73 -21.91 -5.98 16.95
CA GLN A 73 -22.68 -5.08 17.82
C GLN A 73 -23.51 -4.04 17.06
N LYS A 74 -23.00 -3.53 15.94
CA LYS A 74 -23.60 -2.42 15.19
C LYS A 74 -24.24 -2.83 13.86
N GLY A 75 -24.08 -4.09 13.46
CA GLY A 75 -24.47 -4.60 12.14
C GLY A 75 -23.43 -4.32 11.05
N MET A 76 -23.65 -4.92 9.89
CA MET A 76 -22.86 -4.62 8.71
C MET A 76 -23.07 -3.14 8.31
N PRO A 77 -22.01 -2.44 7.88
CA PRO A 77 -22.17 -1.08 7.40
C PRO A 77 -23.24 -1.02 6.29
N SER A 78 -24.25 -0.19 6.48
CA SER A 78 -25.29 0.09 5.47
C SER A 78 -25.01 1.45 4.84
N GLY A 79 -25.09 1.52 3.53
CA GLY A 79 -24.84 2.76 2.79
C GLY A 79 -23.76 2.62 1.72
N PRO A 80 -23.39 3.72 1.03
CA PRO A 80 -22.37 3.70 0.00
C PRO A 80 -21.01 3.29 0.59
N ARG A 81 -20.20 2.61 -0.22
CA ARG A 81 -18.82 2.29 0.17
C ARG A 81 -18.06 3.58 0.49
N PRO A 82 -17.21 3.57 1.54
CA PRO A 82 -16.34 4.70 1.83
C PRO A 82 -15.46 5.05 0.62
N LYS A 83 -15.12 6.31 0.46
CA LYS A 83 -14.16 6.74 -0.57
C LYS A 83 -12.85 5.98 -0.37
N GLY A 84 -12.35 5.37 -1.45
CA GLY A 84 -11.15 4.52 -1.41
C GLY A 84 -11.37 3.13 -0.84
N GLY A 85 -12.60 2.72 -0.50
CA GLY A 85 -12.92 1.37 -0.02
C GLY A 85 -12.48 1.11 1.42
N PHE A 86 -12.15 -0.14 1.74
CA PHE A 86 -11.69 -0.53 3.06
C PHE A 86 -10.38 0.19 3.44
N GLY A 87 -10.35 0.77 4.65
CA GLY A 87 -9.21 1.56 5.10
C GLY A 87 -8.90 2.77 4.21
N GLY A 88 -9.86 3.23 3.39
CA GLY A 88 -9.70 4.37 2.48
C GLY A 88 -8.70 4.14 1.34
N LEU A 89 -8.23 2.89 1.14
CA LEU A 89 -7.15 2.56 0.21
C LEU A 89 -7.52 1.51 -0.84
N THR A 90 -8.26 0.47 -0.45
CA THR A 90 -8.36 -0.76 -1.26
C THR A 90 -9.06 -0.60 -2.60
N ASP A 91 -9.93 0.39 -2.75
CA ASP A 91 -10.65 0.69 -4.00
C ASP A 91 -10.01 1.86 -4.78
N ARG A 92 -8.86 2.40 -4.31
CA ARG A 92 -8.17 3.47 -5.02
C ARG A 92 -7.44 2.95 -6.25
N THR A 93 -7.69 3.60 -7.37
CA THR A 93 -7.02 3.38 -8.66
C THR A 93 -6.37 4.66 -9.17
N ASP A 94 -6.28 5.67 -8.32
CA ASP A 94 -5.84 7.05 -8.59
C ASP A 94 -4.55 7.44 -7.84
N VAL A 95 -3.98 6.53 -7.05
CA VAL A 95 -2.78 6.80 -6.24
C VAL A 95 -1.52 6.41 -6.99
N TRP A 96 -0.85 7.40 -7.59
CA TRP A 96 0.39 7.17 -8.36
C TRP A 96 1.66 7.41 -7.54
N LYS A 97 1.57 7.94 -6.33
CA LYS A 97 2.69 7.96 -5.38
C LYS A 97 3.03 6.55 -4.94
N PRO A 98 4.31 6.20 -4.76
CA PRO A 98 4.72 4.91 -4.20
C PRO A 98 4.18 4.68 -2.81
N LEU A 99 3.68 3.47 -2.57
CA LEU A 99 3.13 3.01 -1.30
C LEU A 99 3.95 1.83 -0.80
N ILE A 100 4.47 1.92 0.43
CA ILE A 100 5.22 0.87 1.10
C ILE A 100 4.42 0.37 2.30
N ALA A 101 4.10 -0.91 2.36
CA ALA A 101 3.55 -1.54 3.55
C ALA A 101 4.70 -2.08 4.42
N ALA A 102 4.83 -1.57 5.65
CA ALA A 102 5.73 -2.10 6.68
C ALA A 102 4.93 -3.00 7.62
N VAL A 103 4.95 -4.30 7.36
CA VAL A 103 4.07 -5.29 8.01
C VAL A 103 4.74 -5.82 9.27
N ASN A 104 4.32 -5.27 10.42
CA ASN A 104 4.89 -5.53 11.75
C ASN A 104 4.33 -6.76 12.47
N GLY A 105 3.47 -7.57 11.83
CA GLY A 105 2.86 -8.74 12.45
C GLY A 105 1.75 -9.33 11.59
N PHE A 106 0.60 -9.64 12.18
CA PHE A 106 -0.54 -10.17 11.42
C PHE A 106 -1.10 -9.14 10.42
N ALA A 107 -1.17 -9.53 9.16
CA ALA A 107 -1.89 -8.84 8.09
C ALA A 107 -2.98 -9.79 7.58
N LEU A 108 -4.20 -9.65 8.10
CA LEU A 108 -5.28 -10.59 7.86
C LEU A 108 -6.52 -9.90 7.28
N GLY A 109 -7.20 -10.58 6.38
CA GLY A 109 -8.41 -10.06 5.75
C GLY A 109 -8.18 -8.70 5.12
N GLY A 110 -9.01 -7.71 5.44
CA GLY A 110 -8.85 -6.33 4.99
C GLY A 110 -7.47 -5.74 5.29
N GLY A 111 -6.77 -6.20 6.33
CA GLY A 111 -5.38 -5.81 6.60
C GLY A 111 -4.43 -6.30 5.51
N PHE A 112 -4.56 -7.54 5.09
CA PHE A 112 -3.77 -8.05 3.97
C PHE A 112 -4.19 -7.41 2.64
N GLU A 113 -5.48 -7.11 2.45
CA GLU A 113 -5.97 -6.40 1.28
C GLU A 113 -5.38 -4.99 1.15
N MET A 114 -5.20 -4.26 2.26
CA MET A 114 -4.48 -2.98 2.27
C MET A 114 -2.99 -3.16 1.95
N ALA A 115 -2.32 -4.20 2.47
CA ALA A 115 -0.93 -4.48 2.13
C ALA A 115 -0.78 -4.83 0.64
N LEU A 116 -1.68 -5.66 0.08
CA LEU A 116 -1.72 -5.98 -1.36
C LEU A 116 -2.01 -4.78 -2.26
N ALA A 117 -2.60 -3.70 -1.72
CA ALA A 117 -2.82 -2.46 -2.45
C ALA A 117 -1.59 -1.54 -2.46
N CYS A 118 -0.57 -1.82 -1.63
CA CYS A 118 0.72 -1.15 -1.67
C CYS A 118 1.62 -1.73 -2.78
N ASP A 119 2.60 -0.96 -3.23
CA ASP A 119 3.52 -1.34 -4.30
C ASP A 119 4.67 -2.21 -3.81
N ILE A 120 5.11 -1.98 -2.57
CA ILE A 120 6.24 -2.65 -1.91
C ILE A 120 5.78 -3.12 -0.54
N ILE A 121 6.15 -4.34 -0.17
CA ILE A 121 5.86 -4.90 1.15
C ILE A 121 7.16 -5.32 1.82
N ILE A 122 7.44 -4.72 2.97
CA ILE A 122 8.50 -5.14 3.88
C ILE A 122 7.83 -5.82 5.07
N ALA A 123 8.31 -6.97 5.50
CA ALA A 123 7.68 -7.74 6.56
C ALA A 123 8.63 -8.06 7.71
N ALA A 124 8.13 -8.00 8.93
CA ALA A 124 8.82 -8.60 10.06
C ALA A 124 8.86 -10.14 9.92
N GLU A 125 9.95 -10.79 10.39
CA GLU A 125 10.16 -12.25 10.28
C GLU A 125 8.99 -13.08 10.82
N HIS A 126 8.31 -12.60 11.87
CA HIS A 126 7.17 -13.28 12.47
C HIS A 126 5.82 -12.92 11.83
N ALA A 127 5.81 -12.03 10.84
CA ALA A 127 4.57 -11.61 10.19
C ALA A 127 3.83 -12.78 9.53
N ARG A 128 2.50 -12.66 9.49
CA ARG A 128 1.59 -13.66 8.88
C ARG A 128 0.60 -12.94 7.98
N PHE A 129 0.38 -13.51 6.82
CA PHE A 129 -0.52 -13.00 5.80
C PHE A 129 -1.65 -13.99 5.54
N GLY A 130 -2.86 -13.51 5.34
CA GLY A 130 -3.97 -14.41 5.02
C GLY A 130 -5.27 -13.70 4.72
N LEU A 131 -6.13 -14.41 4.00
CA LEU A 131 -7.50 -14.01 3.69
C LEU A 131 -8.46 -15.02 4.34
N PRO A 132 -8.68 -14.93 5.67
CA PRO A 132 -9.45 -15.93 6.40
C PRO A 132 -10.97 -15.71 6.32
N GLU A 133 -11.45 -14.80 5.50
CA GLU A 133 -12.86 -14.45 5.34
C GLU A 133 -13.79 -15.66 5.17
N PRO A 134 -13.44 -16.72 4.39
CA PRO A 134 -14.32 -17.88 4.25
C PRO A 134 -14.61 -18.61 5.57
N ARG A 135 -13.72 -18.50 6.57
CA ARG A 135 -13.90 -19.12 7.89
C ARG A 135 -14.95 -18.40 8.75
N VAL A 136 -15.36 -17.21 8.35
CA VAL A 136 -16.39 -16.41 9.03
C VAL A 136 -17.56 -16.08 8.10
N GLY A 137 -17.72 -16.83 6.99
CA GLY A 137 -18.86 -16.69 6.07
C GLY A 137 -18.77 -15.46 5.16
N LEU A 138 -17.59 -14.90 4.96
CA LEU A 138 -17.33 -13.73 4.12
C LEU A 138 -16.40 -14.08 2.96
N ALA A 139 -16.13 -13.10 2.10
CA ALA A 139 -15.10 -13.17 1.07
C ALA A 139 -14.25 -11.89 1.12
N ALA A 140 -12.99 -11.98 0.67
CA ALA A 140 -12.03 -10.88 0.67
C ALA A 140 -12.32 -9.88 -0.47
N LEU A 141 -13.46 -9.18 -0.36
CA LEU A 141 -14.01 -8.31 -1.41
C LEU A 141 -13.45 -6.89 -1.41
N ALA A 142 -12.54 -6.57 -0.50
CA ALA A 142 -11.79 -5.33 -0.54
C ALA A 142 -10.54 -5.43 -1.45
N GLY A 143 -10.60 -6.33 -2.43
CA GLY A 143 -9.59 -6.49 -3.47
C GLY A 143 -8.71 -7.72 -3.34
N GLY A 144 -8.77 -8.47 -2.23
CA GLY A 144 -7.97 -9.67 -2.00
C GLY A 144 -8.19 -10.73 -3.07
N VAL A 145 -9.46 -11.05 -3.37
CA VAL A 145 -9.85 -12.01 -4.42
C VAL A 145 -9.38 -11.59 -5.83
N HIS A 146 -9.04 -10.33 -6.02
CA HIS A 146 -8.59 -9.80 -7.30
C HIS A 146 -7.08 -9.59 -7.35
N ARG A 147 -6.45 -9.06 -6.27
CA ARG A 147 -5.02 -8.75 -6.24
C ARG A 147 -4.15 -9.98 -6.05
N LEU A 148 -4.51 -10.85 -5.11
CA LEU A 148 -3.68 -12.02 -4.80
C LEU A 148 -3.45 -12.93 -6.02
N PRO A 149 -4.49 -13.36 -6.80
CA PRO A 149 -4.30 -14.21 -7.97
C PRO A 149 -3.65 -13.51 -9.17
N ARG A 150 -3.44 -12.19 -9.11
CA ARG A 150 -2.67 -11.43 -10.10
C ARG A 150 -1.20 -11.28 -9.73
N GLN A 151 -0.85 -11.51 -8.46
CA GLN A 151 0.50 -11.34 -7.93
C GLN A 151 1.26 -12.66 -7.75
N ILE A 152 0.52 -13.79 -7.56
CA ILE A 152 1.13 -15.12 -7.37
C ILE A 152 0.44 -16.17 -8.26
N PRO A 153 1.06 -17.35 -8.44
CA PRO A 153 0.46 -18.42 -9.24
C PRO A 153 -0.97 -18.75 -8.79
N LEU A 154 -1.92 -18.81 -9.73
CA LEU A 154 -3.35 -18.95 -9.47
C LEU A 154 -3.69 -20.10 -8.52
N LYS A 155 -3.09 -21.28 -8.70
CA LYS A 155 -3.37 -22.44 -7.83
C LYS A 155 -2.93 -22.22 -6.39
N VAL A 156 -1.83 -21.50 -6.20
CA VAL A 156 -1.34 -21.13 -4.86
C VAL A 156 -2.28 -20.12 -4.23
N ALA A 157 -2.67 -19.07 -4.95
CA ALA A 157 -3.65 -18.08 -4.49
C ALA A 157 -4.98 -18.74 -4.09
N MET A 158 -5.52 -19.62 -4.93
CA MET A 158 -6.75 -20.35 -4.63
C MET A 158 -6.62 -21.24 -3.39
N GLY A 159 -5.47 -21.90 -3.20
CA GLY A 159 -5.20 -22.69 -2.00
C GLY A 159 -5.32 -21.88 -0.72
N TYR A 160 -4.74 -20.67 -0.67
CA TYR A 160 -4.85 -19.76 0.48
C TYR A 160 -6.24 -19.16 0.63
N MET A 161 -6.82 -18.65 -0.45
CA MET A 161 -8.13 -17.97 -0.39
C MET A 161 -9.28 -18.92 0.00
N LEU A 162 -9.31 -20.14 -0.55
CA LEU A 162 -10.40 -21.08 -0.29
C LEU A 162 -10.30 -21.74 1.09
N THR A 163 -9.10 -21.88 1.64
CA THR A 163 -8.90 -22.50 2.96
C THR A 163 -8.80 -21.49 4.10
N GLY A 164 -8.57 -20.21 3.78
CA GLY A 164 -8.28 -19.18 4.77
C GLY A 164 -7.00 -19.47 5.58
N LYS A 165 -6.05 -20.24 5.03
CA LYS A 165 -4.74 -20.49 5.65
C LYS A 165 -3.90 -19.22 5.65
N HIS A 166 -3.02 -19.12 6.65
CA HIS A 166 -2.04 -18.04 6.70
C HIS A 166 -0.73 -18.52 6.06
N MET A 167 -0.03 -17.62 5.38
CA MET A 167 1.35 -17.80 4.94
C MET A 167 2.31 -17.05 5.87
N THR A 168 3.52 -17.56 5.99
CA THR A 168 4.61 -16.88 6.72
C THR A 168 5.18 -15.74 5.87
N ALA A 169 5.95 -14.84 6.50
CA ALA A 169 6.66 -13.78 5.78
C ALA A 169 7.62 -14.37 4.72
N GLN A 170 8.32 -15.45 5.07
CA GLN A 170 9.26 -16.14 4.18
C GLN A 170 8.54 -16.82 3.00
N GLU A 171 7.35 -17.40 3.23
CA GLU A 171 6.53 -17.94 2.13
C GLU A 171 6.04 -16.82 1.21
N ALA A 172 5.54 -15.72 1.79
CA ALA A 172 5.10 -14.56 1.02
C ALA A 172 6.25 -13.95 0.19
N GLN A 173 7.46 -13.92 0.72
CA GLN A 173 8.65 -13.49 -0.02
C GLN A 173 8.99 -14.45 -1.16
N ARG A 174 9.00 -15.77 -0.92
CA ARG A 174 9.24 -16.75 -2.00
C ARG A 174 8.19 -16.69 -3.11
N LEU A 175 6.98 -16.31 -2.79
CA LEU A 175 5.88 -16.13 -3.75
C LEU A 175 5.93 -14.78 -4.48
N GLY A 176 6.80 -13.85 -4.08
CA GLY A 176 6.94 -12.55 -4.69
C GLY A 176 5.94 -11.49 -4.18
N ILE A 177 5.25 -11.75 -3.08
CA ILE A 177 4.36 -10.77 -2.43
C ILE A 177 5.17 -9.80 -1.57
N VAL A 178 6.14 -10.32 -0.81
CA VAL A 178 6.99 -9.55 0.10
C VAL A 178 8.35 -9.32 -0.56
N ASN A 179 8.78 -8.07 -0.59
CA ASN A 179 10.06 -7.66 -1.16
C ASN A 179 11.24 -8.02 -0.24
N GLU A 180 11.08 -7.78 1.06
CA GLU A 180 12.14 -8.02 2.03
C GLU A 180 11.57 -8.46 3.38
N VAL A 181 12.23 -9.44 4.02
CA VAL A 181 11.88 -9.92 5.37
C VAL A 181 13.02 -9.58 6.30
N VAL A 182 12.71 -8.92 7.43
CA VAL A 182 13.70 -8.40 8.37
C VAL A 182 13.26 -8.63 9.83
N PRO A 183 14.17 -8.60 10.81
CA PRO A 183 13.80 -8.52 12.21
C PRO A 183 12.87 -7.33 12.49
N LEU A 184 11.89 -7.48 13.39
CA LEU A 184 10.92 -6.42 13.69
C LEU A 184 11.56 -5.07 14.03
N LYS A 185 12.67 -5.08 14.77
CA LYS A 185 13.40 -3.87 15.16
C LYS A 185 13.94 -3.06 13.96
N ASP A 186 14.17 -3.72 12.84
CA ASP A 186 14.74 -3.13 11.63
C ASP A 186 13.66 -2.76 10.58
N LEU A 187 12.38 -3.11 10.85
CA LEU A 187 11.28 -3.01 9.88
C LEU A 187 11.09 -1.57 9.35
N ILE A 188 10.95 -0.60 10.26
CA ILE A 188 10.69 0.80 9.86
C ILE A 188 11.92 1.39 9.18
N LEU A 189 13.12 1.13 9.70
CA LEU A 189 14.36 1.58 9.07
C LEU A 189 14.52 1.02 7.65
N THR A 190 14.13 -0.23 7.44
CA THR A 190 14.14 -0.84 6.10
C THR A 190 13.12 -0.19 5.18
N ALA A 191 11.90 0.08 5.66
CA ALA A 191 10.90 0.79 4.87
C ALA A 191 11.35 2.23 4.52
N GLU A 192 11.98 2.93 5.45
CA GLU A 192 12.57 4.25 5.22
C GLU A 192 13.75 4.21 4.24
N ARG A 193 14.57 3.15 4.25
CA ARG A 193 15.62 2.92 3.25
C ARG A 193 15.03 2.76 1.86
N TRP A 194 14.02 1.92 1.67
CA TRP A 194 13.31 1.76 0.41
C TRP A 194 12.69 3.09 -0.06
N ALA A 195 12.08 3.84 0.85
CA ALA A 195 11.55 5.16 0.54
C ALA A 195 12.67 6.13 0.11
N SER A 196 13.82 6.11 0.77
CA SER A 196 14.98 6.94 0.44
C SER A 196 15.56 6.62 -0.94
N GLU A 197 15.64 5.33 -1.31
CA GLU A 197 16.06 4.89 -2.64
C GLU A 197 15.09 5.40 -3.73
N ILE A 198 13.77 5.40 -3.45
CA ILE A 198 12.77 5.98 -4.35
C ILE A 198 12.94 7.50 -4.47
N LEU A 199 13.27 8.19 -3.38
CA LEU A 199 13.48 9.64 -3.37
C LEU A 199 14.75 10.08 -4.14
N GLU A 200 15.67 9.18 -4.44
CA GLU A 200 16.79 9.44 -5.36
C GLU A 200 16.32 9.55 -6.82
N CYS A 201 15.13 9.09 -7.14
CA CYS A 201 14.52 9.15 -8.47
C CYS A 201 13.61 10.39 -8.62
N ALA A 202 13.46 10.89 -9.86
CA ALA A 202 12.54 11.98 -10.16
C ALA A 202 11.09 11.58 -9.84
N PRO A 203 10.38 12.30 -8.96
CA PRO A 203 9.08 11.87 -8.43
C PRO A 203 8.00 11.74 -9.52
N LEU A 204 8.01 12.60 -10.54
CA LEU A 204 7.05 12.49 -11.65
C LEU A 204 7.36 11.28 -12.54
N SER A 205 8.64 10.93 -12.71
CA SER A 205 9.04 9.72 -13.44
C SER A 205 8.60 8.44 -12.69
N VAL A 206 8.72 8.43 -11.37
CA VAL A 206 8.24 7.33 -10.53
C VAL A 206 6.72 7.17 -10.64
N ARG A 207 5.97 8.28 -10.56
CA ARG A 207 4.50 8.28 -10.73
C ARG A 207 4.09 7.81 -12.14
N ALA A 208 4.77 8.29 -13.18
CA ALA A 208 4.52 7.87 -14.56
C ALA A 208 4.78 6.37 -14.77
N THR A 209 5.88 5.86 -14.22
CA THR A 209 6.23 4.44 -14.26
C THR A 209 5.14 3.59 -13.59
N LYS A 210 4.72 3.96 -12.38
CA LYS A 210 3.65 3.25 -11.67
C LYS A 210 2.34 3.28 -12.45
N GLN A 211 1.92 4.45 -12.93
CA GLN A 211 0.67 4.59 -13.68
C GLN A 211 0.68 3.73 -14.94
N ALA A 212 1.72 3.84 -15.76
CA ALA A 212 1.82 3.10 -17.02
C ALA A 212 1.85 1.58 -16.77
N ALA A 213 2.63 1.11 -15.79
CA ALA A 213 2.71 -0.29 -15.44
C ALA A 213 1.35 -0.83 -14.96
N MET A 214 0.71 -0.18 -13.98
CA MET A 214 -0.52 -0.66 -13.38
C MET A 214 -1.73 -0.57 -14.32
N MET A 215 -1.85 0.50 -15.10
CA MET A 215 -2.95 0.64 -16.07
C MET A 215 -2.75 -0.21 -17.32
N GLY A 216 -1.49 -0.52 -17.68
CA GLY A 216 -1.16 -1.38 -18.81
C GLY A 216 -1.31 -2.88 -18.51
N LEU A 217 -1.18 -3.30 -17.24
CA LEU A 217 -1.11 -4.70 -16.84
C LEU A 217 -2.33 -5.55 -17.26
N GLY A 218 -3.51 -4.94 -17.38
CA GLY A 218 -4.74 -5.60 -17.82
C GLY A 218 -5.04 -5.49 -19.31
N LEU A 219 -4.15 -4.87 -20.10
CA LEU A 219 -4.33 -4.63 -21.53
C LEU A 219 -3.47 -5.59 -22.37
N PRO A 220 -3.88 -5.93 -23.60
CA PRO A 220 -2.94 -6.45 -24.59
C PRO A 220 -1.74 -5.51 -24.76
N LEU A 221 -0.54 -6.07 -24.97
CA LEU A 221 0.70 -5.29 -24.98
C LEU A 221 0.67 -4.15 -25.98
N GLU A 222 0.14 -4.39 -27.18
CA GLU A 222 0.05 -3.40 -28.26
C GLU A 222 -0.82 -2.20 -27.84
N LEU A 223 -1.91 -2.45 -27.11
CA LEU A 223 -2.77 -1.40 -26.58
C LEU A 223 -2.08 -0.64 -25.42
N ALA A 224 -1.39 -1.36 -24.55
CA ALA A 224 -0.64 -0.74 -23.46
C ALA A 224 0.46 0.20 -23.98
N LEU A 225 1.19 -0.23 -25.04
CA LEU A 225 2.27 0.57 -25.66
C LEU A 225 1.74 1.80 -26.42
N SER A 226 0.55 1.70 -27.03
CA SER A 226 -0.04 2.81 -27.78
C SER A 226 -0.84 3.79 -26.92
N ARG A 227 -1.12 3.44 -25.67
CA ARG A 227 -1.94 4.26 -24.75
C ARG A 227 -1.15 5.45 -24.22
N SER A 228 -1.79 6.62 -24.20
CA SER A 228 -1.29 7.77 -23.46
C SER A 228 -1.68 7.68 -21.99
N TYR A 229 -0.73 8.00 -21.11
CA TYR A 229 -0.92 8.05 -19.65
C TYR A 229 -0.68 9.48 -19.15
N SER A 230 -1.58 10.02 -18.33
CA SER A 230 -1.51 11.41 -17.89
C SER A 230 -0.23 11.72 -17.12
N ALA A 231 0.18 10.83 -16.20
CA ALA A 231 1.42 11.03 -15.44
C ALA A 231 2.68 11.01 -16.33
N THR A 232 2.65 10.33 -17.49
CA THR A 232 3.74 10.39 -18.47
C THR A 232 3.81 11.78 -19.12
N GLN A 233 2.66 12.39 -19.40
CA GLN A 233 2.62 13.76 -19.93
C GLN A 233 3.14 14.76 -18.90
N ASP A 234 2.67 14.66 -17.63
CA ASP A 234 3.15 15.51 -16.53
C ASP A 234 4.67 15.43 -16.38
N MET A 235 5.22 14.19 -16.43
CA MET A 235 6.67 13.95 -16.40
C MET A 235 7.40 14.64 -17.57
N MET A 236 6.89 14.48 -18.80
CA MET A 236 7.57 15.01 -20.01
C MET A 236 7.63 16.54 -20.05
N TYR A 237 6.69 17.22 -19.40
CA TYR A 237 6.68 18.70 -19.33
C TYR A 237 7.31 19.25 -18.04
N SER A 238 7.83 18.39 -17.17
CA SER A 238 8.42 18.79 -15.88
C SER A 238 9.78 19.46 -16.00
N GLU A 239 10.19 20.17 -14.95
CA GLU A 239 11.57 20.66 -14.80
C GLU A 239 12.55 19.49 -14.64
N ASP A 240 12.10 18.42 -13.99
CA ASP A 240 12.93 17.26 -13.64
C ASP A 240 13.39 16.47 -14.88
N VAL A 241 12.61 16.46 -15.98
CA VAL A 241 13.03 15.82 -17.24
C VAL A 241 14.27 16.47 -17.85
N LYS A 242 14.51 17.75 -17.56
CA LYS A 242 15.71 18.51 -18.00
C LYS A 242 16.84 18.37 -16.99
N GLU A 243 16.52 18.36 -15.71
CA GLU A 243 17.51 18.25 -14.63
C GLU A 243 18.27 16.93 -14.67
N GLY A 244 17.58 15.81 -14.92
CA GLY A 244 18.20 14.48 -14.96
C GLY A 244 19.40 14.39 -15.91
N PRO A 245 19.22 14.60 -17.22
CA PRO A 245 20.30 14.59 -18.19
C PRO A 245 21.40 15.62 -17.90
N LYS A 246 21.04 16.80 -17.40
CA LYS A 246 21.99 17.85 -17.03
C LYS A 246 22.88 17.41 -15.87
N ALA A 247 22.28 16.93 -14.78
CA ALA A 247 23.00 16.45 -13.59
C ALA A 247 23.93 15.27 -13.96
N PHE A 248 23.45 14.36 -14.81
CA PHE A 248 24.26 13.25 -15.33
C PHE A 248 25.50 13.73 -16.11
N ALA A 249 25.32 14.69 -17.05
CA ALA A 249 26.43 15.25 -17.84
C ALA A 249 27.43 15.98 -16.94
N GLU A 250 26.96 16.68 -15.90
CA GLU A 250 27.77 17.42 -14.93
C GLU A 250 28.35 16.52 -13.81
N LYS A 251 28.05 15.21 -13.80
CA LYS A 251 28.50 14.22 -12.79
C LYS A 251 28.16 14.65 -11.36
N ARG A 252 27.00 15.23 -11.14
CA ARG A 252 26.47 15.62 -9.84
C ARG A 252 25.15 14.92 -9.53
N LYS A 253 24.75 14.93 -8.27
CA LYS A 253 23.41 14.49 -7.88
C LYS A 253 22.36 15.45 -8.47
N PRO A 254 21.24 14.92 -8.99
CA PRO A 254 20.12 15.73 -9.45
C PRO A 254 19.40 16.39 -8.25
N ASN A 255 18.77 17.52 -8.53
CA ASN A 255 17.94 18.23 -7.55
C ASN A 255 16.48 18.23 -8.00
N TRP A 256 15.78 17.17 -7.68
CA TRP A 256 14.41 16.97 -8.09
C TRP A 256 13.45 17.99 -7.47
N LYS A 257 12.54 18.52 -8.27
CA LYS A 257 11.55 19.52 -7.87
C LYS A 257 10.13 18.94 -7.78
N GLY A 258 9.84 17.90 -8.54
CA GLY A 258 8.51 17.28 -8.61
C GLY A 258 7.49 18.14 -9.37
N LYS A 259 7.93 18.98 -10.25
CA LYS A 259 7.08 19.92 -11.03
C LYS A 259 7.65 20.18 -12.42
#